data_f9c2fc41bcf2cc0beffa0d9bc2bd00af
#
_entry.id   f9c2fc41bcf2cc0beffa0d9bc2bd00af
#
_cell.length_a   1.000
_cell.length_b   1.000
_cell.length_c   1.000
_cell.angle_alpha   90.00
_cell.angle_beta   90.00
_cell.angle_gamma   90.00
#
_symmetry.space_group_name_H-M   'P 1'
#
loop_
_entity.id
_entity.type
_entity.pdbx_description
1 polymer ?
#
loop_
_entity_poly.entity_id
_entity_poly.type
_entity_poly.pdbx_seq_one_letter_code
_entity_poly.pdbx_strand_id
1 'polypeptide(L)'
;KYPELVIKKILRSSISDLICKGVLPKYYFISGSGNKKTFTHKNLSKISTSLKQEQNKYKIFLCGGDTTFSKKLSFSITSVGFSQNIIYRNKVKFNDDVYVTGNLGDSFVGLRILQNKIKTTKKLKNYFIKKYYEPEIQIKLTTKLLKFANSSIDISDGLIGDLEKMI
;
A
#
# COMPACT_ATOMS: atom_id res chain seq x y z
N LYS A 1 17.40 1.76 4.45
CA LYS A 1 17.89 1.10 5.66
C LYS A 1 17.18 -0.22 5.95
N TYR A 2 15.91 -0.36 5.52
CA TYR A 2 15.06 -1.55 5.72
C TYR A 2 14.34 -1.89 4.41
N PRO A 3 15.03 -2.51 3.43
CA PRO A 3 14.44 -2.77 2.11
C PRO A 3 13.20 -3.66 2.19
N GLU A 4 13.18 -4.61 3.13
CA GLU A 4 12.05 -5.49 3.41
C GLU A 4 10.76 -4.73 3.79
N LEU A 5 10.88 -3.64 4.55
CA LEU A 5 9.74 -2.83 4.96
C LEU A 5 9.26 -1.90 3.84
N VAL A 6 10.20 -1.39 3.03
CA VAL A 6 9.85 -0.60 1.83
C VAL A 6 9.02 -1.44 0.87
N ILE A 7 9.44 -2.68 0.61
CA ILE A 7 8.69 -3.62 -0.25
C ILE A 7 7.27 -3.85 0.28
N LYS A 8 7.11 -4.12 1.58
CA LYS A 8 5.78 -4.28 2.17
C LYS A 8 4.91 -3.05 1.95
N LYS A 9 5.46 -1.85 2.21
CA LYS A 9 4.71 -0.60 2.03
C LYS A 9 4.23 -0.41 0.60
N ILE A 10 5.13 -0.46 -0.37
CA ILE A 10 4.77 -0.17 -1.76
C ILE A 10 3.83 -1.22 -2.35
N LEU A 11 4.01 -2.51 -2.01
CA LEU A 11 3.10 -3.56 -2.47
C LEU A 11 1.71 -3.40 -1.87
N ARG A 12 1.61 -3.10 -0.56
CA ARG A 12 0.32 -2.86 0.09
C ARG A 12 -0.37 -1.61 -0.43
N SER A 13 0.37 -0.52 -0.72
CA SER A 13 -0.21 0.66 -1.36
C SER A 13 -0.80 0.31 -2.73
N SER A 14 -0.05 -0.43 -3.58
CA SER A 14 -0.56 -0.85 -4.89
C SER A 14 -1.76 -1.81 -4.81
N ILE A 15 -1.81 -2.68 -3.78
CA ILE A 15 -2.97 -3.54 -3.52
C ILE A 15 -4.18 -2.71 -3.07
N SER A 16 -3.97 -1.69 -2.25
CA SER A 16 -5.02 -0.82 -1.71
C SER A 16 -5.84 -0.16 -2.83
N ASP A 17 -5.18 0.26 -3.90
CA ASP A 17 -5.81 0.84 -5.09
C ASP A 17 -6.83 -0.10 -5.77
N LEU A 18 -6.59 -1.40 -5.73
CA LEU A 18 -7.53 -2.40 -6.26
C LEU A 18 -8.65 -2.71 -5.26
N ILE A 19 -8.28 -2.84 -3.97
CA ILE A 19 -9.21 -3.20 -2.90
C ILE A 19 -10.34 -2.17 -2.78
N CYS A 20 -10.01 -0.87 -2.81
CA CYS A 20 -11.02 0.19 -2.74
C CYS A 20 -11.98 0.17 -3.93
N LYS A 21 -11.59 -0.39 -5.07
CA LYS A 21 -12.46 -0.56 -6.24
C LYS A 21 -13.31 -1.84 -6.22
N GLY A 22 -13.26 -2.61 -5.14
CA GLY A 22 -13.94 -3.89 -5.04
C GLY A 22 -13.25 -5.03 -5.80
N VAL A 23 -11.97 -4.88 -6.14
CA VAL A 23 -11.20 -5.83 -6.93
C VAL A 23 -10.17 -6.55 -6.06
N LEU A 24 -10.19 -7.88 -6.05
CA LEU A 24 -9.14 -8.65 -5.40
C LEU A 24 -7.90 -8.70 -6.31
N PRO A 25 -6.72 -8.30 -5.79
CA PRO A 25 -5.48 -8.42 -6.55
C PRO A 25 -5.16 -9.89 -6.80
N LYS A 26 -4.61 -10.20 -7.97
CA LYS A 26 -4.23 -11.57 -8.34
C LYS A 26 -2.76 -11.65 -8.75
N TYR A 27 -2.30 -10.70 -9.52
CA TYR A 27 -0.94 -10.66 -10.05
C TYR A 27 -0.28 -9.31 -9.74
N TYR A 28 1.05 -9.31 -9.73
CA TYR A 28 1.81 -8.06 -9.70
C TYR A 28 3.12 -8.20 -10.46
N PHE A 29 3.63 -7.06 -10.91
CA PHE A 29 4.95 -6.89 -11.50
C PHE A 29 5.74 -5.94 -10.62
N ILE A 30 7.06 -6.13 -10.52
CA ILE A 30 7.94 -5.25 -9.76
C ILE A 30 9.18 -4.93 -10.56
N SER A 31 9.46 -3.64 -10.73
CA SER A 31 10.75 -3.17 -11.26
C SER A 31 11.53 -2.49 -10.16
N GLY A 32 12.83 -2.77 -10.10
CA GLY A 32 13.75 -2.18 -9.14
C GLY A 32 14.93 -1.53 -9.84
N SER A 33 15.32 -0.34 -9.42
CA SER A 33 16.55 0.28 -9.87
C SER A 33 17.44 0.63 -8.68
N GLY A 34 18.75 0.43 -8.87
CA GLY A 34 19.72 0.65 -7.80
C GLY A 34 21.13 0.34 -8.24
N ASN A 35 22.05 0.23 -7.31
CA ASN A 35 23.45 -0.06 -7.55
C ASN A 35 23.99 -1.17 -6.63
N LYS A 36 25.25 -1.54 -6.77
CA LYS A 36 25.89 -2.60 -5.96
C LYS A 36 25.85 -2.34 -4.46
N LYS A 37 25.75 -1.08 -4.00
CA LYS A 37 25.62 -0.73 -2.57
C LYS A 37 24.18 -0.93 -2.04
N THR A 38 23.18 -0.80 -2.90
CA THR A 38 21.77 -0.97 -2.57
C THR A 38 21.27 -2.40 -2.79
N PHE A 39 21.69 -3.04 -3.88
CA PHE A 39 21.35 -4.42 -4.23
C PHE A 39 22.47 -5.40 -3.82
N THR A 40 22.84 -5.36 -2.53
CA THR A 40 23.71 -6.39 -1.95
C THR A 40 22.96 -7.73 -1.85
N HIS A 41 23.66 -8.84 -1.84
CA HIS A 41 23.05 -10.16 -1.63
C HIS A 41 22.13 -10.20 -0.40
N LYS A 42 22.56 -9.60 0.71
CA LYS A 42 21.76 -9.48 1.95
C LYS A 42 20.46 -8.70 1.73
N ASN A 43 20.49 -7.58 1.01
CA ASN A 43 19.29 -6.77 0.75
C ASN A 43 18.34 -7.49 -0.22
N LEU A 44 18.86 -8.13 -1.27
CA LEU A 44 18.06 -8.92 -2.20
C LEU A 44 17.37 -10.10 -1.52
N SER A 45 18.06 -10.81 -0.63
CA SER A 45 17.46 -11.88 0.19
C SER A 45 16.31 -11.35 1.06
N LYS A 46 16.48 -10.21 1.71
CA LYS A 46 15.42 -9.57 2.51
C LYS A 46 14.22 -9.14 1.65
N ILE A 47 14.47 -8.57 0.48
CA ILE A 47 13.43 -8.19 -0.49
C ILE A 47 12.65 -9.43 -0.92
N SER A 48 13.34 -10.49 -1.35
CA SER A 48 12.72 -11.75 -1.76
C SER A 48 11.86 -12.38 -0.66
N THR A 49 12.39 -12.44 0.56
CA THR A 49 11.65 -12.95 1.73
C THR A 49 10.38 -12.12 1.99
N SER A 50 10.50 -10.79 1.91
CA SER A 50 9.35 -9.89 2.11
C SER A 50 8.29 -10.07 1.04
N LEU A 51 8.68 -10.16 -0.23
CA LEU A 51 7.78 -10.45 -1.34
C LEU A 51 7.02 -11.79 -1.12
N LYS A 52 7.76 -12.84 -0.76
CA LYS A 52 7.15 -14.17 -0.46
C LYS A 52 6.14 -14.10 0.69
N GLN A 53 6.45 -13.35 1.75
CA GLN A 53 5.53 -13.17 2.88
C GLN A 53 4.23 -12.46 2.44
N GLU A 54 4.32 -11.39 1.67
CA GLU A 54 3.16 -10.63 1.20
C GLU A 54 2.35 -11.44 0.15
N GLN A 55 3.01 -12.18 -0.75
CA GLN A 55 2.35 -13.11 -1.69
C GLN A 55 1.50 -14.14 -0.95
N ASN A 56 2.07 -14.77 0.07
CA ASN A 56 1.36 -15.77 0.86
C ASN A 56 0.19 -15.16 1.64
N LYS A 57 0.38 -13.94 2.19
CA LYS A 57 -0.62 -13.24 2.97
C LYS A 57 -1.82 -12.81 2.14
N TYR A 58 -1.59 -12.25 0.96
CA TYR A 58 -2.63 -11.66 0.12
C TYR A 58 -3.05 -12.58 -1.04
N LYS A 59 -2.43 -13.78 -1.18
CA LYS A 59 -2.70 -14.74 -2.25
C LYS A 59 -2.52 -14.14 -3.65
N ILE A 60 -1.46 -13.36 -3.81
CA ILE A 60 -1.06 -12.73 -5.07
C ILE A 60 0.21 -13.35 -5.62
N PHE A 61 0.43 -13.26 -6.93
CA PHE A 61 1.55 -13.90 -7.61
C PHE A 61 2.41 -12.87 -8.34
N LEU A 62 3.73 -12.98 -8.17
CA LEU A 62 4.70 -12.22 -8.97
C LEU A 62 4.74 -12.81 -10.38
N CYS A 63 4.42 -12.01 -11.40
CA CYS A 63 4.43 -12.43 -12.80
C CYS A 63 5.69 -12.02 -13.55
N GLY A 64 6.43 -11.06 -13.02
CA GLY A 64 7.66 -10.60 -13.67
C GLY A 64 8.11 -9.25 -13.14
N GLY A 65 9.12 -8.71 -13.78
CA GLY A 65 9.68 -7.41 -13.44
C GLY A 65 11.06 -7.25 -14.07
N ASP A 66 11.73 -6.18 -13.68
CA ASP A 66 13.05 -5.87 -14.18
C ASP A 66 13.94 -5.27 -13.10
N THR A 67 15.27 -5.38 -13.29
CA THR A 67 16.24 -4.76 -12.40
C THR A 67 17.25 -3.98 -13.21
N THR A 68 17.29 -2.67 -12.99
CA THR A 68 18.15 -1.76 -13.75
C THR A 68 19.17 -1.07 -12.84
N PHE A 69 20.27 -0.61 -13.44
CA PHE A 69 21.28 0.17 -12.73
C PHE A 69 20.80 1.63 -12.54
N SER A 70 20.94 2.15 -11.32
CA SER A 70 20.69 3.55 -10.99
C SER A 70 21.50 4.01 -9.78
N LYS A 71 21.82 5.31 -9.72
CA LYS A 71 22.45 5.90 -8.54
C LYS A 71 21.55 5.89 -7.32
N LYS A 72 20.22 5.99 -7.52
CA LYS A 72 19.20 6.00 -6.45
C LYS A 72 18.42 4.69 -6.44
N LEU A 73 18.11 4.20 -5.25
CA LEU A 73 17.21 3.06 -5.10
C LEU A 73 15.77 3.51 -5.35
N SER A 74 15.09 2.86 -6.28
CA SER A 74 13.66 3.01 -6.47
C SER A 74 13.00 1.68 -6.82
N PHE A 75 11.69 1.60 -6.58
CA PHE A 75 10.87 0.47 -6.97
C PHE A 75 9.57 0.98 -7.58
N SER A 76 9.08 0.25 -8.57
CA SER A 76 7.76 0.43 -9.14
C SER A 76 7.00 -0.90 -9.06
N ILE A 77 5.75 -0.84 -8.64
CA ILE A 77 4.87 -2.02 -8.58
C ILE A 77 3.61 -1.73 -9.36
N THR A 78 3.21 -2.70 -10.18
CA THR A 78 1.92 -2.72 -10.87
C THR A 78 1.15 -3.94 -10.40
N SER A 79 0.01 -3.73 -9.76
CA SER A 79 -0.90 -4.81 -9.34
C SER A 79 -2.04 -4.97 -10.33
N VAL A 80 -2.44 -6.20 -10.57
CA VAL A 80 -3.51 -6.56 -11.52
C VAL A 80 -4.52 -7.44 -10.80
N GLY A 81 -5.78 -7.12 -10.98
CA GLY A 81 -6.92 -7.92 -10.53
C GLY A 81 -8.01 -7.91 -11.60
N PHE A 82 -9.00 -8.79 -11.45
CA PHE A 82 -10.09 -8.94 -12.40
C PHE A 82 -11.43 -8.87 -11.67
N SER A 83 -12.37 -8.14 -12.23
CA SER A 83 -13.74 -8.05 -11.72
C SER A 83 -14.69 -7.73 -12.86
N GLN A 84 -15.91 -8.23 -12.79
CA GLN A 84 -16.98 -7.85 -13.73
C GLN A 84 -17.52 -6.44 -13.42
N ASN A 85 -17.49 -6.05 -12.13
CA ASN A 85 -17.96 -4.76 -11.66
C ASN A 85 -16.88 -4.10 -10.82
N ILE A 86 -16.72 -2.79 -10.98
CA ILE A 86 -15.79 -1.97 -10.20
C ILE A 86 -16.49 -0.74 -9.63
N ILE A 87 -15.98 -0.25 -8.50
CA ILE A 87 -16.42 1.00 -7.91
C ILE A 87 -15.51 2.11 -8.42
N TYR A 88 -16.11 3.15 -9.00
CA TYR A 88 -15.39 4.35 -9.43
C TYR A 88 -15.30 5.36 -8.30
N ARG A 89 -14.24 6.15 -8.25
CA ARG A 89 -14.06 7.18 -7.23
C ARG A 89 -14.94 8.42 -7.43
N ASN A 90 -15.46 8.64 -8.62
CA ASN A 90 -16.22 9.82 -9.05
C ASN A 90 -17.71 9.54 -9.29
N LYS A 91 -18.30 8.67 -8.48
CA LYS A 91 -19.72 8.29 -8.55
C LYS A 91 -20.47 8.58 -7.27
N VAL A 92 -19.96 9.53 -6.47
CA VAL A 92 -20.64 10.03 -5.26
C VAL A 92 -21.99 10.62 -5.66
N LYS A 93 -23.01 10.37 -4.84
CA LYS A 93 -24.36 10.92 -5.00
C LYS A 93 -24.64 11.92 -3.90
N PHE A 94 -25.55 12.83 -4.17
CA PHE A 94 -26.05 13.74 -3.17
C PHE A 94 -26.67 12.97 -1.98
N ASN A 95 -26.34 13.37 -0.75
CA ASN A 95 -26.72 12.70 0.50
C ASN A 95 -26.07 11.32 0.76
N ASP A 96 -24.99 10.97 0.05
CA ASP A 96 -24.20 9.80 0.44
C ASP A 96 -23.50 10.03 1.78
N ASP A 97 -23.54 9.02 2.66
CA ASP A 97 -22.77 8.99 3.90
C ASP A 97 -21.30 8.67 3.63
N VAL A 98 -20.39 9.31 4.35
CA VAL A 98 -18.95 9.08 4.26
C VAL A 98 -18.49 8.12 5.35
N TYR A 99 -17.95 6.98 4.97
CA TYR A 99 -17.38 5.99 5.87
C TYR A 99 -15.87 5.88 5.68
N VAL A 100 -15.15 5.75 6.78
CA VAL A 100 -13.69 5.56 6.78
C VAL A 100 -13.33 4.29 7.57
N THR A 101 -12.38 3.52 7.09
CA THR A 101 -11.86 2.34 7.78
C THR A 101 -10.53 2.63 8.47
N GLY A 102 -10.35 2.10 9.67
CA GLY A 102 -9.10 2.23 10.42
C GLY A 102 -8.90 3.59 11.09
N ASN A 103 -7.68 3.82 11.58
CA ASN A 103 -7.31 5.05 12.26
C ASN A 103 -6.61 6.01 11.31
N LEU A 104 -7.15 7.21 11.19
CA LEU A 104 -6.56 8.28 10.39
C LEU A 104 -5.31 8.85 11.07
N GLY A 105 -4.29 9.17 10.28
CA GLY A 105 -3.07 9.84 10.74
C GLY A 105 -1.98 8.93 11.29
N ASP A 106 -2.24 7.67 11.66
CA ASP A 106 -1.24 6.77 12.24
C ASP A 106 0.02 6.62 11.35
N SER A 107 -0.17 6.48 10.05
CA SER A 107 0.93 6.37 9.08
C SER A 107 1.74 7.67 8.98
N PHE A 108 1.08 8.83 9.02
CA PHE A 108 1.74 10.13 9.03
C PHE A 108 2.58 10.33 10.29
N VAL A 109 2.04 10.02 11.46
CA VAL A 109 2.79 10.06 12.73
C VAL A 109 4.02 9.15 12.65
N GLY A 110 3.89 7.95 12.08
CA GLY A 110 5.01 7.03 11.84
C GLY A 110 6.11 7.63 10.96
N LEU A 111 5.73 8.31 9.88
CA LEU A 111 6.67 9.05 9.02
C LEU A 111 7.39 10.17 9.79
N ARG A 112 6.67 10.97 10.59
CA ARG A 112 7.24 12.08 11.37
C ARG A 112 8.22 11.57 12.43
N ILE A 113 7.94 10.41 13.03
CA ILE A 113 8.87 9.74 13.96
C ILE A 113 10.14 9.27 13.23
N LEU A 114 10.02 8.68 12.03
CA LEU A 114 11.17 8.28 11.21
C LEU A 114 12.04 9.45 10.77
N GLN A 115 11.43 10.62 10.59
CA GLN A 115 12.10 11.89 10.31
C GLN A 115 12.67 12.59 11.56
N ASN A 116 12.57 11.98 12.76
CA ASN A 116 12.96 12.56 14.05
C ASN A 116 12.20 13.86 14.41
N LYS A 117 11.02 14.08 13.82
CA LYS A 117 10.20 15.27 14.09
C LYS A 117 9.23 15.09 15.26
N ILE A 118 8.97 13.85 15.66
CA ILE A 118 8.16 13.50 16.85
C ILE A 118 8.96 12.54 17.71
N LYS A 119 9.05 12.86 19.01
CA LYS A 119 9.62 11.98 20.05
C LYS A 119 8.47 11.34 20.82
N THR A 120 8.58 10.05 21.13
CA THR A 120 7.55 9.31 21.86
C THR A 120 8.14 8.07 22.56
N THR A 121 7.35 7.36 23.35
CA THR A 121 7.77 6.12 24.01
C THR A 121 8.12 5.03 22.99
N LYS A 122 8.96 4.07 23.39
CA LYS A 122 9.35 2.92 22.54
C LYS A 122 8.13 2.15 22.00
N LYS A 123 7.10 1.97 22.84
CA LYS A 123 5.85 1.26 22.47
C LYS A 123 5.11 1.99 21.35
N LEU A 124 4.85 3.26 21.50
CA LEU A 124 4.16 4.09 20.49
C LEU A 124 5.01 4.24 19.21
N LYS A 125 6.33 4.43 19.36
CA LYS A 125 7.25 4.48 18.23
C LYS A 125 7.14 3.24 17.35
N ASN A 126 7.19 2.04 17.94
CA ASN A 126 7.08 0.78 17.21
C ASN A 126 5.70 0.64 16.55
N TYR A 127 4.62 1.03 17.23
CA TYR A 127 3.27 1.00 16.69
C TYR A 127 3.14 1.87 15.43
N PHE A 128 3.49 3.16 15.52
CA PHE A 128 3.32 4.08 14.40
C PHE A 128 4.27 3.78 13.23
N ILE A 129 5.52 3.38 13.50
CA ILE A 129 6.45 2.96 12.44
C ILE A 129 5.93 1.73 11.72
N LYS A 130 5.33 0.77 12.44
CA LYS A 130 4.67 -0.38 11.82
C LYS A 130 3.50 0.05 10.94
N LYS A 131 2.64 0.97 11.40
CA LYS A 131 1.52 1.51 10.60
C LYS A 131 2.00 2.22 9.33
N TYR A 132 3.15 2.90 9.37
CA TYR A 132 3.75 3.52 8.20
C TYR A 132 4.24 2.51 7.16
N TYR A 133 4.99 1.48 7.58
CA TYR A 133 5.58 0.51 6.66
C TYR A 133 4.65 -0.64 6.29
N GLU A 134 3.74 -0.98 7.15
CA GLU A 134 2.82 -2.10 6.98
C GLU A 134 1.36 -1.62 7.12
N PRO A 135 0.89 -0.74 6.21
CA PRO A 135 -0.50 -0.30 6.25
C PRO A 135 -1.45 -1.49 6.21
N GLU A 136 -2.55 -1.37 6.92
CA GLU A 136 -3.55 -2.42 7.01
C GLU A 136 -4.47 -2.38 5.79
N ILE A 137 -4.56 -3.50 5.09
CA ILE A 137 -5.38 -3.63 3.90
C ILE A 137 -6.70 -4.29 4.26
N GLN A 138 -7.81 -3.64 3.93
CA GLN A 138 -9.17 -4.08 4.27
C GLN A 138 -9.71 -5.12 3.27
N ILE A 139 -8.93 -6.16 2.99
CA ILE A 139 -9.23 -7.18 1.97
C ILE A 139 -10.60 -7.86 2.18
N LYS A 140 -11.05 -7.98 3.44
CA LYS A 140 -12.35 -8.59 3.76
C LYS A 140 -13.55 -7.74 3.33
N LEU A 141 -13.34 -6.45 3.10
CA LEU A 141 -14.38 -5.53 2.63
C LEU A 141 -14.49 -5.50 1.11
N THR A 142 -13.48 -5.95 0.36
CA THR A 142 -13.38 -5.79 -1.10
C THR A 142 -14.68 -6.14 -1.82
N THR A 143 -15.14 -7.38 -1.68
CA THR A 143 -16.36 -7.84 -2.36
C THR A 143 -17.65 -7.29 -1.75
N LYS A 144 -17.60 -6.89 -0.47
CA LYS A 144 -18.74 -6.30 0.22
C LYS A 144 -19.00 -4.87 -0.26
N LEU A 145 -17.95 -4.10 -0.56
CA LEU A 145 -18.07 -2.72 -1.06
C LEU A 145 -18.95 -2.64 -2.31
N LEU A 146 -18.84 -3.61 -3.21
CA LEU A 146 -19.67 -3.68 -4.44
C LEU A 146 -21.18 -3.72 -4.19
N LYS A 147 -21.62 -4.05 -2.97
CA LYS A 147 -23.03 -4.18 -2.62
C LYS A 147 -23.67 -2.89 -2.14
N PHE A 148 -22.89 -1.93 -1.61
CA PHE A 148 -23.44 -0.74 -0.96
C PHE A 148 -22.72 0.57 -1.29
N ALA A 149 -21.46 0.52 -1.76
CA ALA A 149 -20.72 1.75 -2.01
C ALA A 149 -21.02 2.31 -3.41
N ASN A 150 -21.46 3.56 -3.49
CA ASN A 150 -21.59 4.28 -4.75
C ASN A 150 -20.22 4.69 -5.29
N SER A 151 -19.33 5.10 -4.40
CA SER A 151 -17.97 5.56 -4.71
C SER A 151 -16.99 5.07 -3.64
N SER A 152 -15.74 4.91 -3.99
CA SER A 152 -14.70 4.51 -3.05
C SER A 152 -13.32 4.89 -3.53
N ILE A 153 -12.45 5.24 -2.59
CA ILE A 153 -11.04 5.56 -2.80
C ILE A 153 -10.23 5.05 -1.59
N ASP A 154 -8.98 4.69 -1.78
CA ASP A 154 -8.07 4.50 -0.65
C ASP A 154 -7.53 5.84 -0.13
N ILE A 155 -7.13 5.89 1.14
CA ILE A 155 -6.57 7.10 1.74
C ILE A 155 -5.04 7.02 1.66
N SER A 156 -4.46 7.77 0.73
CA SER A 156 -3.02 7.83 0.48
C SER A 156 -2.40 9.20 0.80
N ASP A 157 -3.07 10.28 0.41
CA ASP A 157 -2.63 11.66 0.62
C ASP A 157 -3.23 12.30 1.88
N GLY A 158 -4.24 11.66 2.44
CA GLY A 158 -4.98 12.10 3.62
C GLY A 158 -6.46 12.28 3.34
N LEU A 159 -7.29 12.19 4.40
CA LEU A 159 -8.74 12.16 4.26
C LEU A 159 -9.29 13.30 3.39
N ILE A 160 -8.88 14.53 3.66
CA ILE A 160 -9.42 15.70 2.95
C ILE A 160 -9.04 15.66 1.48
N GLY A 161 -7.74 15.50 1.16
CA GLY A 161 -7.27 15.50 -0.23
C GLY A 161 -7.81 14.32 -1.05
N ASP A 162 -8.03 13.17 -0.43
CA ASP A 162 -8.59 12.02 -1.14
C ASP A 162 -10.11 12.13 -1.28
N LEU A 163 -10.82 12.75 -0.31
CA LEU A 163 -12.25 13.05 -0.41
C LEU A 163 -12.53 14.06 -1.52
N GLU A 164 -11.72 15.12 -1.64
CA GLU A 164 -11.83 16.11 -2.73
C GLU A 164 -11.72 15.48 -4.13
N LYS A 165 -10.98 14.37 -4.25
CA LYS A 165 -10.86 13.63 -5.53
C LYS A 165 -12.11 12.80 -5.86
N MET A 166 -13.01 12.62 -4.90
CA MET A 166 -14.27 11.87 -5.10
C MET A 166 -15.42 12.76 -5.52
N ILE A 167 -15.37 14.04 -5.17
CA ILE A 167 -16.37 15.05 -5.45
C ILE A 167 -15.99 15.78 -6.75
#